data_bc37d3caf53c493059b43f955f24c0c8
#
_entry.id   bc37d3caf53c493059b43f955f24c0c8
#
_cell.length_a   1.000
_cell.length_b   1.000
_cell.length_c   1.000
_cell.angle_alpha   90.00
_cell.angle_beta   90.00
_cell.angle_gamma   90.00
#
_symmetry.space_group_name_H-M   'P 1'
#
loop_
_entity.id
_entity.type
_entity.pdbx_description
1 polymer ?
#
loop_
_entity_poly.entity_id
_entity_poly.type
_entity_poly.pdbx_seq_one_letter_code
_entity_poly.pdbx_strand_id
1 'polypeptide(L)'
;CCPNRTETDACGTCPSCVKWNKLVHPDVHFVFPIVKSAKGKKEVCDDYIADWRHLVLSNPYFSLNHWLNEMGAENGQAIIYAKESDEITRKLSLKSSEGGYKVTIVWLPEKLHEVCANKLLKLLEEPPEKTIFLLVSEAPEMILSTILSRTQRFNIRKIDEASMANALQQKYGVQPADSQTIAHLANGDFIKALETIHLNEENELFFNLFVSLMRLSYQRKIREMKQWSEQLAAMGRERQKNFLDYCQRMTRENFIYNLHRKEMNYMTLPEQNFATRFAPCLLYTLTLPT
;
A
#
# COMPACT_ATOMS: atom_id res chain seq x y z
N CYS A 1 26.99 2.83 -10.11
CA CYS A 1 27.52 3.95 -9.31
C CYS A 1 28.50 3.49 -8.20
N CYS A 2 28.44 2.25 -7.68
CA CYS A 2 29.38 1.76 -6.69
C CYS A 2 30.73 1.38 -7.33
N PRO A 3 31.86 2.04 -7.02
CA PRO A 3 33.18 1.67 -7.55
C PRO A 3 33.71 0.35 -6.98
N ASN A 4 33.26 -0.02 -5.76
CA ASN A 4 33.70 -1.20 -5.02
C ASN A 4 32.60 -2.27 -4.97
N ARG A 5 31.84 -2.45 -6.07
CA ARG A 5 30.79 -3.46 -6.14
C ARG A 5 31.36 -4.88 -6.09
N THR A 6 30.66 -5.79 -5.45
CA THR A 6 30.86 -7.24 -5.57
C THR A 6 30.19 -7.76 -6.86
N GLU A 7 30.29 -9.04 -7.13
CA GLU A 7 29.58 -9.65 -8.28
C GLU A 7 28.05 -9.56 -8.13
N THR A 8 27.54 -9.57 -6.89
CA THR A 8 26.11 -9.68 -6.59
C THR A 8 25.51 -8.39 -6.01
N ASP A 9 26.31 -7.50 -5.40
CA ASP A 9 25.75 -6.35 -4.68
C ASP A 9 26.70 -5.15 -4.63
N ALA A 10 26.19 -4.00 -4.20
CA ALA A 10 26.93 -2.78 -3.91
C ALA A 10 27.63 -2.91 -2.55
N CYS A 11 28.79 -2.23 -2.37
CA CYS A 11 29.56 -2.34 -1.12
C CYS A 11 28.86 -1.74 0.13
N GLY A 12 27.81 -0.92 -0.05
CA GLY A 12 27.07 -0.28 1.05
C GLY A 12 27.77 0.86 1.78
N THR A 13 29.10 0.96 1.69
CA THR A 13 29.93 1.86 2.54
C THR A 13 30.59 3.01 1.79
N CYS A 14 30.76 2.93 0.46
CA CYS A 14 31.38 4.01 -0.30
C CYS A 14 30.46 5.27 -0.35
N PRO A 15 31.02 6.46 -0.65
CA PRO A 15 30.23 7.71 -0.68
C PRO A 15 29.01 7.64 -1.59
N SER A 16 29.10 6.95 -2.73
CA SER A 16 27.96 6.73 -3.65
C SER A 16 26.88 5.87 -3.01
N CYS A 17 27.23 4.76 -2.35
CA CYS A 17 26.28 3.92 -1.63
C CYS A 17 25.63 4.65 -0.45
N VAL A 18 26.39 5.44 0.29
CA VAL A 18 25.83 6.26 1.39
C VAL A 18 24.81 7.27 0.88
N LYS A 19 25.10 7.94 -0.25
CA LYS A 19 24.13 8.85 -0.89
C LYS A 19 22.89 8.11 -1.39
N TRP A 20 23.07 6.92 -1.96
CA TRP A 20 21.99 6.07 -2.41
C TRP A 20 21.09 5.65 -1.23
N ASN A 21 21.66 5.17 -0.15
CA ASN A 21 20.92 4.74 1.04
C ASN A 21 20.12 5.87 1.69
N LYS A 22 20.55 7.13 1.49
CA LYS A 22 19.84 8.34 1.93
C LYS A 22 18.90 8.91 0.85
N LEU A 23 18.79 8.28 -0.32
CA LEU A 23 18.02 8.74 -1.49
C LEU A 23 18.41 10.16 -1.95
N VAL A 24 19.70 10.53 -1.81
CA VAL A 24 20.25 11.85 -2.20
C VAL A 24 21.32 11.74 -3.28
N HIS A 25 21.40 10.62 -3.98
CA HIS A 25 22.37 10.44 -5.06
C HIS A 25 22.03 11.36 -6.23
N PRO A 26 22.97 12.20 -6.74
CA PRO A 26 22.68 13.21 -7.74
C PRO A 26 22.25 12.65 -9.11
N ASP A 27 22.66 11.43 -9.43
CA ASP A 27 22.33 10.75 -10.68
C ASP A 27 21.09 9.84 -10.56
N VAL A 28 20.35 9.93 -9.44
CA VAL A 28 19.11 9.16 -9.21
C VAL A 28 17.94 10.12 -9.04
N HIS A 29 16.94 9.98 -9.87
CA HIS A 29 15.77 10.84 -9.91
C HIS A 29 14.52 10.04 -9.62
N PHE A 30 13.68 10.55 -8.72
CA PHE A 30 12.41 9.97 -8.38
C PHE A 30 11.29 10.77 -9.02
N VAL A 31 10.34 10.05 -9.63
CA VAL A 31 9.13 10.60 -10.22
C VAL A 31 7.95 9.85 -9.64
N PHE A 32 7.00 10.57 -9.08
CA PHE A 32 5.86 10.01 -8.36
C PHE A 32 4.64 10.90 -8.53
N PRO A 33 3.41 10.37 -8.35
CA PRO A 33 2.21 11.17 -8.45
C PRO A 33 2.15 12.23 -7.34
N ILE A 34 1.76 13.45 -7.69
CA ILE A 34 1.60 14.55 -6.74
C ILE A 34 0.20 15.16 -6.84
N VAL A 35 -0.24 15.80 -5.75
CA VAL A 35 -1.43 16.66 -5.75
C VAL A 35 -0.96 18.10 -5.77
N LYS A 36 -1.40 18.89 -6.75
CA LYS A 36 -1.04 20.30 -6.83
C LYS A 36 -1.60 21.07 -5.64
N SER A 37 -0.74 21.83 -4.99
CA SER A 37 -1.20 22.74 -3.93
C SER A 37 -2.10 23.83 -4.51
N ALA A 38 -3.22 24.10 -3.84
CA ALA A 38 -4.14 25.19 -4.20
C ALA A 38 -3.46 26.58 -4.27
N LYS A 39 -2.31 26.74 -3.60
CA LYS A 39 -1.51 27.99 -3.59
C LYS A 39 -0.45 28.04 -4.70
N GLY A 40 -0.41 27.08 -5.63
CA GLY A 40 0.47 27.07 -6.80
C GLY A 40 1.98 27.01 -6.52
N LYS A 41 2.40 26.71 -5.29
CA LYS A 41 3.81 26.72 -4.89
C LYS A 41 4.55 25.39 -5.12
N LYS A 42 3.82 24.30 -5.22
CA LYS A 42 4.37 22.95 -5.40
C LYS A 42 3.75 22.33 -6.64
N GLU A 43 4.53 22.06 -7.69
CA GLU A 43 4.05 21.63 -9.00
C GLU A 43 4.81 20.45 -9.60
N VAL A 44 5.98 20.11 -9.06
CA VAL A 44 6.85 19.03 -9.52
C VAL A 44 7.27 18.11 -8.37
N CYS A 45 7.79 16.92 -8.68
CA CYS A 45 8.21 15.95 -7.67
C CYS A 45 9.31 16.49 -6.75
N ASP A 46 10.19 17.34 -7.26
CA ASP A 46 11.27 17.94 -6.45
C ASP A 46 10.74 18.79 -5.29
N ASP A 47 9.56 19.38 -5.43
CA ASP A 47 8.92 20.18 -4.37
C ASP A 47 8.48 19.32 -3.17
N TYR A 48 8.34 18.01 -3.38
CA TYR A 48 7.92 17.01 -2.38
C TYR A 48 9.01 15.99 -2.06
N ILE A 49 10.23 16.18 -2.54
CA ILE A 49 11.29 15.17 -2.43
C ILE A 49 11.70 14.89 -0.98
N ALA A 50 11.54 15.85 -0.08
CA ALA A 50 11.81 15.66 1.34
C ALA A 50 10.79 14.72 1.98
N ASP A 51 9.50 14.95 1.71
CA ASP A 51 8.38 14.13 2.19
C ASP A 51 8.50 12.71 1.62
N TRP A 52 8.83 12.60 0.32
CA TRP A 52 9.10 11.31 -0.35
C TRP A 52 10.22 10.51 0.31
N ARG A 53 11.36 11.16 0.57
CA ARG A 53 12.49 10.50 1.25
C ARG A 53 12.12 10.06 2.66
N HIS A 54 11.41 10.89 3.40
CA HIS A 54 10.92 10.54 4.73
C HIS A 54 10.08 9.26 4.68
N LEU A 55 9.08 9.20 3.81
CA LEU A 55 8.22 8.03 3.65
C LEU A 55 9.00 6.77 3.28
N VAL A 56 9.80 6.82 2.20
CA VAL A 56 10.55 5.64 1.70
C VAL A 56 11.56 5.12 2.71
N LEU A 57 12.22 6.02 3.48
CA LEU A 57 13.21 5.62 4.48
C LEU A 57 12.58 5.13 5.78
N SER A 58 11.39 5.62 6.14
CA SER A 58 10.67 5.14 7.32
C SER A 58 10.07 3.76 7.08
N ASN A 59 9.45 3.55 5.93
CA ASN A 59 8.87 2.26 5.53
C ASN A 59 8.89 2.12 4.00
N PRO A 60 9.66 1.17 3.44
CA PRO A 60 9.69 0.94 2.00
C PRO A 60 8.41 0.29 1.45
N TYR A 61 7.54 -0.22 2.33
CA TYR A 61 6.25 -0.82 1.97
C TYR A 61 5.13 0.18 2.22
N PHE A 62 4.70 0.88 1.18
CA PHE A 62 3.65 1.90 1.26
C PHE A 62 2.78 1.91 0.01
N SER A 63 1.54 2.33 0.17
CA SER A 63 0.56 2.50 -0.91
C SER A 63 0.44 3.97 -1.32
N LEU A 64 -0.32 4.23 -2.39
CA LEU A 64 -0.67 5.59 -2.79
C LEU A 64 -1.37 6.37 -1.66
N ASN A 65 -2.20 5.69 -0.85
CA ASN A 65 -2.89 6.33 0.28
C ASN A 65 -1.90 6.81 1.36
N HIS A 66 -0.88 6.01 1.68
CA HIS A 66 0.17 6.44 2.61
C HIS A 66 0.90 7.68 2.09
N TRP A 67 1.18 7.71 0.78
CA TRP A 67 1.81 8.86 0.15
C TRP A 67 0.91 10.11 0.15
N LEU A 68 -0.39 9.96 -0.11
CA LEU A 68 -1.35 11.06 -0.02
C LEU A 68 -1.45 11.63 1.39
N ASN A 69 -1.42 10.78 2.40
CA ASN A 69 -1.42 11.18 3.82
C ASN A 69 -0.15 11.96 4.17
N GLU A 70 1.03 11.48 3.72
CA GLU A 70 2.31 12.16 3.93
C GLU A 70 2.33 13.57 3.31
N MET A 71 1.71 13.72 2.13
CA MET A 71 1.54 15.04 1.49
C MET A 71 0.47 15.93 2.16
N GLY A 72 -0.34 15.41 3.09
CA GLY A 72 -1.51 16.09 3.66
C GLY A 72 -2.63 16.33 2.63
N ALA A 73 -2.80 15.43 1.66
CA ALA A 73 -3.72 15.54 0.53
C ALA A 73 -4.62 14.31 0.39
N GLU A 74 -5.16 13.80 1.47
CA GLU A 74 -5.91 12.53 1.58
C GLU A 74 -7.03 12.36 0.54
N ASN A 75 -7.71 13.45 0.17
CA ASN A 75 -8.80 13.43 -0.82
C ASN A 75 -8.37 13.91 -2.21
N GLY A 76 -7.06 14.09 -2.43
CA GLY A 76 -6.52 14.61 -3.67
C GLY A 76 -6.35 13.54 -4.74
N GLN A 77 -6.57 13.91 -6.00
CA GLN A 77 -6.21 13.09 -7.13
C GLN A 77 -4.74 13.30 -7.47
N ALA A 78 -3.90 12.31 -7.15
CA ALA A 78 -2.48 12.38 -7.45
C ALA A 78 -2.22 11.99 -8.92
N ILE A 79 -1.46 12.84 -9.62
CA ILE A 79 -1.12 12.71 -11.04
C ILE A 79 0.34 13.11 -11.24
N ILE A 80 1.04 12.48 -12.18
CA ILE A 80 2.35 12.95 -12.68
C ILE A 80 2.09 13.93 -13.81
N TYR A 81 2.27 15.22 -13.55
CA TYR A 81 1.89 16.29 -14.45
C TYR A 81 2.89 16.53 -15.59
N ALA A 82 2.47 17.22 -16.64
CA ALA A 82 3.28 17.49 -17.83
C ALA A 82 4.59 18.24 -17.54
N LYS A 83 4.64 19.11 -16.51
CA LYS A 83 5.87 19.80 -16.10
C LYS A 83 6.97 18.84 -15.67
N GLU A 84 6.61 17.67 -15.11
CA GLU A 84 7.58 16.67 -14.67
C GLU A 84 8.42 16.12 -15.83
N SER A 85 7.83 15.99 -17.03
CA SER A 85 8.58 15.55 -18.22
C SER A 85 9.68 16.54 -18.62
N ASP A 86 9.43 17.83 -18.43
CA ASP A 86 10.40 18.88 -18.73
C ASP A 86 11.55 18.86 -17.69
N GLU A 87 11.23 18.63 -16.42
CA GLU A 87 12.22 18.43 -15.36
C GLU A 87 13.07 17.16 -15.57
N ILE A 88 12.46 16.04 -15.93
CA ILE A 88 13.18 14.81 -16.27
C ILE A 88 14.14 15.07 -17.44
N THR A 89 13.67 15.70 -18.51
CA THR A 89 14.49 16.03 -19.67
C THR A 89 15.67 16.93 -19.28
N ARG A 90 15.42 17.96 -18.47
CA ARG A 90 16.46 18.85 -17.96
C ARG A 90 17.51 18.09 -17.13
N LYS A 91 17.09 17.26 -16.19
CA LYS A 91 18.00 16.47 -15.35
C LYS A 91 18.82 15.48 -16.17
N LEU A 92 18.22 14.82 -17.15
CA LEU A 92 18.89 13.84 -17.99
C LEU A 92 19.83 14.49 -19.03
N SER A 93 19.64 15.76 -19.41
CA SER A 93 20.57 16.50 -20.28
C SER A 93 21.87 16.88 -19.60
N LEU A 94 21.90 16.92 -18.27
CA LEU A 94 23.13 17.20 -17.51
C LEU A 94 24.08 16.00 -17.56
N LYS A 95 25.39 16.24 -17.48
CA LYS A 95 26.37 15.16 -17.34
C LYS A 95 26.18 14.42 -16.01
N SER A 96 26.44 13.11 -16.01
CA SER A 96 26.46 12.34 -14.75
C SER A 96 27.48 12.94 -13.80
N SER A 97 27.09 13.12 -12.53
CA SER A 97 27.93 13.72 -11.48
C SER A 97 29.07 12.80 -11.07
N GLU A 98 28.86 11.49 -11.10
CA GLU A 98 29.86 10.49 -10.69
C GLU A 98 30.37 9.64 -11.90
N GLY A 99 30.05 10.04 -13.12
CA GLY A 99 30.51 9.38 -14.36
C GLY A 99 29.87 8.01 -14.65
N GLY A 100 28.86 7.63 -13.85
CA GLY A 100 28.13 6.37 -13.93
C GLY A 100 26.82 6.47 -14.74
N TYR A 101 25.91 5.58 -14.41
CA TYR A 101 24.54 5.58 -14.96
C TYR A 101 23.68 6.62 -14.26
N LYS A 102 22.81 7.27 -15.03
CA LYS A 102 21.68 8.03 -14.52
C LYS A 102 20.47 7.13 -14.42
N VAL A 103 19.76 7.15 -13.30
CA VAL A 103 18.62 6.30 -13.04
C VAL A 103 17.39 7.17 -12.75
N THR A 104 16.33 6.98 -13.51
CA THR A 104 15.03 7.60 -13.24
C THR A 104 14.05 6.52 -12.82
N ILE A 105 13.56 6.63 -11.58
CA ILE A 105 12.58 5.71 -11.01
C ILE A 105 11.22 6.40 -11.06
N VAL A 106 10.30 5.85 -11.86
CA VAL A 106 8.92 6.35 -11.98
C VAL A 106 8.00 5.40 -11.22
N TRP A 107 7.50 5.87 -10.10
CA TRP A 107 6.52 5.13 -9.31
C TRP A 107 5.11 5.46 -9.78
N LEU A 108 4.28 4.44 -9.99
CA LEU A 108 2.93 4.51 -10.55
C LEU A 108 2.84 5.23 -11.91
N PRO A 109 3.54 4.74 -12.96
CA PRO A 109 3.50 5.33 -14.29
C PRO A 109 2.09 5.35 -14.91
N GLU A 110 1.16 4.54 -14.42
CA GLU A 110 -0.27 4.60 -14.75
C GLU A 110 -0.96 5.90 -14.33
N LYS A 111 -0.32 6.70 -13.48
CA LYS A 111 -0.78 8.04 -13.08
C LYS A 111 -0.16 9.17 -13.92
N LEU A 112 0.58 8.83 -14.98
CA LEU A 112 1.10 9.83 -15.93
C LEU A 112 -0.04 10.53 -16.64
N HIS A 113 -0.02 11.86 -16.61
CA HIS A 113 -0.89 12.66 -17.48
C HIS A 113 -0.49 12.39 -18.94
N GLU A 114 -1.46 12.30 -19.85
CA GLU A 114 -1.24 11.93 -21.25
C GLU A 114 -0.13 12.77 -21.92
N VAL A 115 -0.13 14.08 -21.69
CA VAL A 115 0.91 14.98 -22.23
C VAL A 115 2.29 14.64 -21.70
N CYS A 116 2.41 14.29 -20.39
CA CYS A 116 3.66 13.86 -19.79
C CYS A 116 4.14 12.52 -20.41
N ALA A 117 3.24 11.57 -20.51
CA ALA A 117 3.52 10.29 -21.10
C ALA A 117 4.05 10.40 -22.54
N ASN A 118 3.38 11.19 -23.38
CA ASN A 118 3.78 11.42 -24.78
C ASN A 118 5.15 12.11 -24.89
N LYS A 119 5.48 13.05 -24.01
CA LYS A 119 6.81 13.66 -23.97
C LYS A 119 7.90 12.65 -23.56
N LEU A 120 7.60 11.75 -22.63
CA LEU A 120 8.54 10.72 -22.20
C LEU A 120 8.82 9.67 -23.28
N LEU A 121 7.93 9.45 -24.25
CA LEU A 121 8.15 8.49 -25.34
C LEU A 121 9.46 8.74 -26.06
N LYS A 122 9.81 10.01 -26.35
CA LYS A 122 11.07 10.36 -27.02
C LYS A 122 12.30 9.94 -26.20
N LEU A 123 12.24 10.14 -24.87
CA LEU A 123 13.32 9.75 -23.96
C LEU A 123 13.41 8.23 -23.77
N LEU A 124 12.31 7.51 -23.93
CA LEU A 124 12.29 6.05 -23.87
C LEU A 124 12.76 5.41 -25.18
N GLU A 125 12.53 6.07 -26.33
CA GLU A 125 13.01 5.63 -27.65
C GLU A 125 14.52 5.85 -27.80
N GLU A 126 14.98 7.04 -27.45
CA GLU A 126 16.37 7.46 -27.59
C GLU A 126 16.90 8.01 -26.26
N PRO A 127 17.12 7.12 -25.27
CA PRO A 127 17.60 7.57 -23.96
C PRO A 127 19.04 8.11 -24.11
N PRO A 128 19.37 9.18 -23.35
CA PRO A 128 20.77 9.62 -23.26
C PRO A 128 21.68 8.48 -22.82
N GLU A 129 22.95 8.52 -23.23
CA GLU A 129 23.93 7.49 -22.85
C GLU A 129 23.92 7.21 -21.36
N LYS A 130 24.06 5.94 -20.99
CA LYS A 130 24.08 5.47 -19.61
C LYS A 130 22.86 5.93 -18.78
N THR A 131 21.67 5.93 -19.40
CA THR A 131 20.42 6.25 -18.71
C THR A 131 19.55 5.00 -18.57
N ILE A 132 18.99 4.80 -17.37
CA ILE A 132 18.09 3.69 -17.06
C ILE A 132 16.77 4.28 -16.53
N PHE A 133 15.66 3.82 -17.10
CA PHE A 133 14.32 4.08 -16.59
C PHE A 133 13.78 2.83 -15.89
N LEU A 134 13.34 2.98 -14.64
CA LEU A 134 12.64 1.93 -13.88
C LEU A 134 11.21 2.39 -13.65
N LEU A 135 10.27 1.77 -14.32
CA LEU A 135 8.83 2.03 -14.20
C LEU A 135 8.25 1.00 -13.22
N VAL A 136 7.82 1.44 -12.04
CA VAL A 136 7.25 0.60 -10.98
C VAL A 136 5.74 0.79 -10.97
N SER A 137 5.00 -0.20 -11.44
CA SER A 137 3.54 -0.15 -11.64
C SER A 137 2.82 -1.21 -10.84
N GLU A 138 1.64 -0.85 -10.33
CA GLU A 138 0.66 -1.76 -9.70
C GLU A 138 -0.43 -2.19 -10.70
N ALA A 139 -0.69 -1.37 -11.73
CA ALA A 139 -1.73 -1.59 -12.74
C ALA A 139 -1.18 -1.40 -14.16
N PRO A 140 -0.35 -2.34 -14.66
CA PRO A 140 0.32 -2.20 -15.95
C PRO A 140 -0.65 -2.10 -17.13
N GLU A 141 -1.86 -2.61 -17.01
CA GLU A 141 -2.92 -2.48 -18.00
C GLU A 141 -3.43 -1.05 -18.20
N MET A 142 -3.19 -0.17 -17.23
CA MET A 142 -3.53 1.25 -17.29
C MET A 142 -2.42 2.11 -17.92
N ILE A 143 -1.24 1.54 -18.16
CA ILE A 143 -0.14 2.24 -18.80
C ILE A 143 -0.39 2.29 -20.31
N LEU A 144 -0.08 3.42 -20.96
CA LEU A 144 -0.20 3.55 -22.40
C LEU A 144 0.59 2.46 -23.14
N SER A 145 -0.04 1.82 -24.11
CA SER A 145 0.56 0.75 -24.92
C SER A 145 1.85 1.20 -25.61
N THR A 146 1.93 2.48 -25.97
CA THR A 146 3.12 3.10 -26.55
C THR A 146 4.32 3.13 -25.59
N ILE A 147 4.13 3.24 -24.29
CA ILE A 147 5.19 3.11 -23.27
C ILE A 147 5.55 1.63 -23.10
N LEU A 148 4.54 0.76 -22.97
CA LEU A 148 4.77 -0.68 -22.79
C LEU A 148 5.56 -1.30 -23.93
N SER A 149 5.33 -0.87 -25.17
CA SER A 149 6.06 -1.39 -26.36
C SER A 149 7.55 -1.00 -26.37
N ARG A 150 7.97 -0.01 -25.57
CA ARG A 150 9.36 0.48 -25.48
C ARG A 150 10.05 0.09 -24.18
N THR A 151 9.39 -0.71 -23.36
CA THR A 151 9.90 -1.14 -22.06
C THR A 151 9.93 -2.65 -21.98
N GLN A 152 10.92 -3.18 -21.26
CA GLN A 152 10.96 -4.60 -20.94
C GLN A 152 10.19 -4.83 -19.64
N ARG A 153 9.16 -5.67 -19.69
CA ARG A 153 8.34 -6.00 -18.53
C ARG A 153 8.97 -7.11 -17.69
N PHE A 154 9.07 -6.86 -16.40
CA PHE A 154 9.42 -7.84 -15.38
C PHE A 154 8.25 -8.02 -14.42
N ASN A 155 7.68 -9.22 -14.36
CA ASN A 155 6.62 -9.52 -13.44
C ASN A 155 7.21 -9.92 -12.07
N ILE A 156 6.98 -9.07 -11.07
CA ILE A 156 7.34 -9.38 -9.69
C ILE A 156 6.25 -10.30 -9.12
N ARG A 157 6.67 -11.46 -8.63
CA ARG A 157 5.76 -12.43 -8.01
C ARG A 157 5.34 -11.95 -6.63
N LYS A 158 4.15 -12.38 -6.21
CA LYS A 158 3.69 -12.22 -4.82
C LYS A 158 4.68 -12.90 -3.87
N ILE A 159 4.81 -12.32 -2.68
CA ILE A 159 5.61 -12.92 -1.61
C ILE A 159 4.91 -14.22 -1.15
N ASP A 160 5.65 -15.31 -1.04
CA ASP A 160 5.11 -16.56 -0.51
C ASP A 160 4.81 -16.45 0.99
N GLU A 161 3.84 -17.25 1.45
CA GLU A 161 3.36 -17.19 2.84
C GLU A 161 4.47 -17.49 3.87
N ALA A 162 5.36 -18.43 3.56
CA ALA A 162 6.42 -18.82 4.48
C ALA A 162 7.46 -17.69 4.65
N SER A 163 7.89 -17.10 3.54
CA SER A 163 8.80 -15.93 3.57
C SER A 163 8.18 -14.74 4.27
N MET A 164 6.88 -14.49 4.04
CA MET A 164 6.14 -13.43 4.71
C MET A 164 6.04 -13.68 6.22
N ALA A 165 5.61 -14.87 6.65
CA ALA A 165 5.51 -15.23 8.05
C ALA A 165 6.86 -15.09 8.77
N ASN A 166 7.96 -15.55 8.15
CA ASN A 166 9.30 -15.39 8.69
C ASN A 166 9.71 -13.91 8.84
N ALA A 167 9.41 -13.08 7.84
CA ALA A 167 9.70 -11.66 7.91
C ALA A 167 8.91 -10.95 9.02
N LEU A 168 7.65 -11.32 9.22
CA LEU A 168 6.79 -10.79 10.29
C LEU A 168 7.33 -11.18 11.68
N GLN A 169 7.79 -12.41 11.85
CA GLN A 169 8.41 -12.85 13.11
C GLN A 169 9.72 -12.13 13.40
N GLN A 170 10.63 -12.08 12.42
CA GLN A 170 11.98 -11.55 12.61
C GLN A 170 12.02 -10.03 12.74
N LYS A 171 11.24 -9.30 11.94
CA LYS A 171 11.30 -7.83 11.89
C LYS A 171 10.29 -7.16 12.81
N TYR A 172 9.15 -7.80 13.04
CA TYR A 172 8.02 -7.19 13.79
C TYR A 172 7.67 -7.95 15.06
N GLY A 173 8.38 -9.06 15.38
CA GLY A 173 8.18 -9.80 16.63
C GLY A 173 6.83 -10.51 16.76
N VAL A 174 6.13 -10.73 15.65
CA VAL A 174 4.81 -11.38 15.64
C VAL A 174 4.96 -12.85 16.04
N GLN A 175 4.05 -13.35 16.88
CA GLN A 175 4.05 -14.75 17.30
C GLN A 175 3.89 -15.70 16.10
N PRO A 176 4.49 -16.92 16.13
CA PRO A 176 4.47 -17.85 14.99
C PRO A 176 3.08 -18.20 14.48
N ALA A 177 2.11 -18.40 15.37
CA ALA A 177 0.73 -18.74 15.00
C ALA A 177 0.02 -17.57 14.29
N ASP A 178 0.21 -16.35 14.81
CA ASP A 178 -0.39 -15.13 14.25
C ASP A 178 0.28 -14.76 12.93
N SER A 179 1.60 -14.92 12.82
CA SER A 179 2.35 -14.61 11.60
C SER A 179 1.90 -15.45 10.41
N GLN A 180 1.58 -16.73 10.62
CA GLN A 180 1.03 -17.60 9.57
C GLN A 180 -0.37 -17.16 9.16
N THR A 181 -1.22 -16.83 10.11
CA THR A 181 -2.58 -16.34 9.84
C THR A 181 -2.56 -15.03 9.08
N ILE A 182 -1.72 -14.09 9.50
CA ILE A 182 -1.56 -12.78 8.83
C ILE A 182 -1.01 -12.97 7.42
N ALA A 183 0.02 -13.82 7.23
CA ALA A 183 0.60 -14.09 5.92
C ALA A 183 -0.42 -14.69 4.95
N HIS A 184 -1.26 -15.61 5.43
CA HIS A 184 -2.33 -16.21 4.64
C HIS A 184 -3.38 -15.17 4.24
N LEU A 185 -3.86 -14.33 5.19
CA LEU A 185 -4.84 -13.27 4.94
C LEU A 185 -4.32 -12.21 3.96
N ALA A 186 -3.04 -11.86 4.07
CA ALA A 186 -2.40 -10.86 3.22
C ALA A 186 -2.20 -11.35 1.77
N ASN A 187 -2.21 -12.65 1.51
CA ASN A 187 -2.13 -13.27 0.17
C ASN A 187 -0.98 -12.68 -0.67
N GLY A 188 0.19 -12.54 -0.08
CA GLY A 188 1.40 -12.05 -0.73
C GLY A 188 1.54 -10.53 -0.79
N ASP A 189 0.63 -9.77 -0.19
CA ASP A 189 0.67 -8.32 -0.06
C ASP A 189 1.23 -7.93 1.32
N PHE A 190 2.49 -7.46 1.34
CA PHE A 190 3.17 -7.13 2.59
C PHE A 190 2.59 -5.87 3.25
N ILE A 191 2.01 -4.94 2.48
CA ILE A 191 1.35 -3.75 3.02
C ILE A 191 0.14 -4.17 3.84
N LYS A 192 -0.71 -5.05 3.29
CA LYS A 192 -1.86 -5.61 4.03
C LYS A 192 -1.44 -6.38 5.27
N ALA A 193 -0.31 -7.11 5.20
CA ALA A 193 0.22 -7.80 6.38
C ALA A 193 0.60 -6.80 7.48
N LEU A 194 1.27 -5.71 7.16
CA LEU A 194 1.64 -4.65 8.10
C LEU A 194 0.40 -3.92 8.64
N GLU A 195 -0.54 -3.58 7.78
CA GLU A 195 -1.82 -2.98 8.18
C GLU A 195 -2.57 -3.90 9.16
N THR A 196 -2.55 -5.22 8.91
CA THR A 196 -3.16 -6.19 9.83
C THR A 196 -2.48 -6.22 11.20
N ILE A 197 -1.15 -6.06 11.26
CA ILE A 197 -0.42 -5.97 12.53
C ILE A 197 -0.80 -4.70 13.30
N HIS A 198 -0.83 -3.56 12.63
CA HIS A 198 -1.23 -2.28 13.24
C HIS A 198 -2.73 -2.24 13.56
N LEU A 199 -3.53 -3.00 12.82
CA LEU A 199 -4.97 -3.17 13.05
C LEU A 199 -5.30 -4.15 14.18
N ASN A 200 -4.33 -4.86 14.77
CA ASN A 200 -4.65 -5.82 15.82
C ASN A 200 -5.34 -5.16 17.02
N GLU A 201 -4.88 -4.00 17.46
CA GLU A 201 -5.56 -3.22 18.49
C GLU A 201 -6.92 -2.68 17.99
N GLU A 202 -6.99 -2.22 16.77
CA GLU A 202 -8.22 -1.70 16.15
C GLU A 202 -9.19 -2.85 15.80
N ASN A 203 -8.69 -3.98 15.34
CA ASN A 203 -9.49 -5.19 15.09
C ASN A 203 -10.04 -5.79 16.39
N GLU A 204 -9.29 -5.79 17.47
CA GLU A 204 -9.78 -6.21 18.78
C GLU A 204 -10.91 -5.28 19.26
N LEU A 205 -10.73 -3.97 19.10
CA LEU A 205 -11.79 -3.00 19.35
C LEU A 205 -13.02 -3.24 18.48
N PHE A 206 -12.85 -3.42 17.18
CA PHE A 206 -13.94 -3.68 16.23
C PHE A 206 -14.63 -5.02 16.51
N PHE A 207 -13.89 -6.05 16.86
CA PHE A 207 -14.45 -7.32 17.29
C PHE A 207 -15.32 -7.15 18.54
N ASN A 208 -14.82 -6.45 19.57
CA ASN A 208 -15.56 -6.20 20.78
C ASN A 208 -16.83 -5.36 20.53
N LEU A 209 -16.75 -4.36 19.66
CA LEU A 209 -17.90 -3.56 19.24
C LEU A 209 -18.92 -4.42 18.45
N PHE A 210 -18.47 -5.28 17.54
CA PHE A 210 -19.33 -6.18 16.79
C PHE A 210 -20.06 -7.19 17.72
N VAL A 211 -19.31 -7.85 18.60
CA VAL A 211 -19.89 -8.79 19.59
C VAL A 211 -20.88 -8.08 20.48
N SER A 212 -20.56 -6.87 20.93
CA SER A 212 -21.45 -6.06 21.76
C SER A 212 -22.75 -5.71 21.00
N LEU A 213 -22.64 -5.25 19.74
CA LEU A 213 -23.78 -4.94 18.89
C LEU A 213 -24.69 -6.17 18.71
N MET A 214 -24.11 -7.32 18.36
CA MET A 214 -24.89 -8.55 18.15
C MET A 214 -25.60 -8.99 19.44
N ARG A 215 -24.93 -8.89 20.58
CA ARG A 215 -25.49 -9.23 21.88
C ARG A 215 -26.64 -8.29 22.28
N LEU A 216 -26.46 -6.98 22.13
CA LEU A 216 -27.48 -5.97 22.45
C LEU A 216 -28.70 -6.11 21.52
N SER A 217 -28.49 -6.38 20.23
CA SER A 217 -29.53 -6.60 19.25
C SER A 217 -30.36 -7.85 19.59
N TYR A 218 -29.71 -8.97 19.93
CA TYR A 218 -30.37 -10.19 20.35
C TYR A 218 -31.21 -9.99 21.62
N GLN A 219 -30.67 -9.25 22.60
CA GLN A 219 -31.37 -8.94 23.87
C GLN A 219 -32.41 -7.83 23.74
N ARG A 220 -32.53 -7.18 22.57
CA ARG A 220 -33.45 -6.05 22.29
C ARG A 220 -33.27 -4.86 23.29
N LYS A 221 -32.02 -4.61 23.71
CA LYS A 221 -31.68 -3.55 24.67
C LYS A 221 -31.50 -2.19 23.98
N ILE A 222 -32.60 -1.54 23.64
CA ILE A 222 -32.63 -0.32 22.81
C ILE A 222 -31.86 0.84 23.44
N ARG A 223 -31.94 1.02 24.77
CA ARG A 223 -31.21 2.11 25.46
C ARG A 223 -29.71 1.94 25.35
N GLU A 224 -29.21 0.72 25.57
CA GLU A 224 -27.78 0.40 25.49
C GLU A 224 -27.28 0.46 24.02
N MET A 225 -28.13 0.08 23.06
CA MET A 225 -27.83 0.27 21.63
C MET A 225 -27.64 1.74 21.25
N LYS A 226 -28.41 2.65 21.85
CA LYS A 226 -28.25 4.09 21.65
C LYS A 226 -26.88 4.55 22.15
N GLN A 227 -26.49 4.18 23.37
CA GLN A 227 -25.18 4.50 23.91
C GLN A 227 -24.03 3.92 23.07
N TRP A 228 -24.20 2.68 22.59
CA TRP A 228 -23.25 2.05 21.69
C TRP A 228 -23.13 2.83 20.36
N SER A 229 -24.24 3.32 19.79
CA SER A 229 -24.22 4.13 18.57
C SER A 229 -23.53 5.49 18.75
N GLU A 230 -23.67 6.09 19.95
CA GLU A 230 -22.97 7.33 20.31
C GLU A 230 -21.47 7.11 20.44
N GLN A 231 -21.02 5.97 20.98
CA GLN A 231 -19.60 5.59 21.00
C GLN A 231 -19.03 5.44 19.59
N LEU A 232 -19.76 4.76 18.70
CA LEU A 232 -19.33 4.62 17.31
C LEU A 232 -19.28 5.98 16.59
N ALA A 233 -20.26 6.86 16.84
CA ALA A 233 -20.31 8.19 16.24
C ALA A 233 -19.10 9.06 16.66
N ALA A 234 -18.58 8.88 17.86
CA ALA A 234 -17.42 9.60 18.38
C ALA A 234 -16.07 9.18 17.73
N MET A 235 -16.02 8.04 17.03
CA MET A 235 -14.77 7.50 16.47
C MET A 235 -14.28 8.19 15.19
N GLY A 236 -15.08 9.07 14.57
CA GLY A 236 -14.78 9.72 13.31
C GLY A 236 -15.10 8.87 12.07
N ARG A 237 -15.26 9.55 10.92
CA ARG A 237 -15.81 8.95 9.68
C ARG A 237 -15.03 7.75 9.15
N GLU A 238 -13.71 7.85 9.10
CA GLU A 238 -12.86 6.76 8.55
C GLU A 238 -12.95 5.51 9.41
N ARG A 239 -12.86 5.66 10.74
CA ARG A 239 -13.01 4.52 11.65
C ARG A 239 -14.40 3.90 11.60
N GLN A 240 -15.44 4.70 11.43
CA GLN A 240 -16.80 4.19 11.23
C GLN A 240 -16.92 3.34 9.97
N LYS A 241 -16.32 3.81 8.86
CA LYS A 241 -16.27 3.06 7.59
C LYS A 241 -15.54 1.73 7.77
N ASN A 242 -14.34 1.77 8.34
CA ASN A 242 -13.55 0.57 8.60
C ASN A 242 -14.29 -0.43 9.50
N PHE A 243 -15.02 0.07 10.51
CA PHE A 243 -15.87 -0.78 11.34
C PHE A 243 -17.02 -1.43 10.55
N LEU A 244 -17.66 -0.71 9.64
CA LEU A 244 -18.73 -1.27 8.79
C LEU A 244 -18.18 -2.32 7.83
N ASP A 245 -17.02 -2.10 7.24
CA ASP A 245 -16.31 -3.08 6.41
C ASP A 245 -15.95 -4.33 7.23
N TYR A 246 -15.50 -4.14 8.48
CA TYR A 246 -15.28 -5.22 9.43
C TYR A 246 -16.56 -6.01 9.72
N CYS A 247 -17.69 -5.34 9.95
CA CYS A 247 -19.00 -5.98 10.16
C CYS A 247 -19.44 -6.80 8.96
N GLN A 248 -19.26 -6.28 7.74
CA GLN A 248 -19.57 -6.98 6.50
C GLN A 248 -18.71 -8.25 6.36
N ARG A 249 -17.42 -8.15 6.62
CA ARG A 249 -16.49 -9.29 6.64
C ARG A 249 -16.95 -10.34 7.65
N MET A 250 -17.19 -9.95 8.90
CA MET A 250 -17.61 -10.86 9.96
C MET A 250 -18.93 -11.56 9.64
N THR A 251 -19.89 -10.87 9.05
CA THR A 251 -21.17 -11.46 8.62
C THR A 251 -20.94 -12.50 7.53
N ARG A 252 -20.12 -12.19 6.51
CA ARG A 252 -19.74 -13.12 5.43
C ARG A 252 -19.02 -14.36 6.00
N GLU A 253 -18.02 -14.17 6.85
CA GLU A 253 -17.25 -15.28 7.41
C GLU A 253 -18.11 -16.21 8.28
N ASN A 254 -19.04 -15.66 9.08
CA ASN A 254 -19.97 -16.46 9.86
C ASN A 254 -20.95 -17.24 8.96
N PHE A 255 -21.36 -16.66 7.82
CA PHE A 255 -22.16 -17.39 6.83
C PHE A 255 -21.38 -18.55 6.21
N ILE A 256 -20.13 -18.33 5.80
CA ILE A 256 -19.22 -19.36 5.26
C ILE A 256 -18.93 -20.45 6.30
N TYR A 257 -18.78 -20.08 7.56
CA TYR A 257 -18.60 -21.03 8.67
C TYR A 257 -19.74 -22.06 8.72
N ASN A 258 -20.99 -21.65 8.49
CA ASN A 258 -22.14 -22.53 8.43
C ASN A 258 -22.13 -23.50 7.24
N LEU A 259 -21.42 -23.16 6.15
CA LEU A 259 -21.25 -24.04 4.99
C LEU A 259 -20.18 -25.11 5.20
N HIS A 260 -19.54 -25.14 6.37
CA HIS A 260 -18.47 -26.09 6.74
C HIS A 260 -17.30 -26.12 5.75
N ARG A 261 -17.04 -25.01 5.02
CA ARG A 261 -15.94 -24.85 4.09
C ARG A 261 -14.76 -24.14 4.77
N LYS A 262 -13.93 -24.90 5.49
CA LYS A 262 -12.79 -24.35 6.24
C LYS A 262 -11.78 -23.61 5.35
N GLU A 263 -11.59 -24.08 4.13
CA GLU A 263 -10.66 -23.51 3.14
C GLU A 263 -11.04 -22.07 2.70
N MET A 264 -12.30 -21.68 2.88
CA MET A 264 -12.83 -20.37 2.50
C MET A 264 -13.05 -19.43 3.70
N ASN A 265 -12.72 -19.89 4.91
CA ASN A 265 -12.96 -19.13 6.13
C ASN A 265 -11.66 -18.52 6.65
N TYR A 266 -11.67 -17.21 6.85
CA TYR A 266 -10.52 -16.38 7.23
C TYR A 266 -10.72 -15.68 8.58
N MET A 267 -11.28 -16.39 9.56
CA MET A 267 -11.47 -15.88 10.91
C MET A 267 -10.25 -16.12 11.79
N THR A 268 -9.93 -15.16 12.63
CA THR A 268 -8.98 -15.32 13.73
C THR A 268 -9.53 -16.26 14.81
N LEU A 269 -8.69 -16.78 15.71
CA LEU A 269 -9.10 -17.71 16.76
C LEU A 269 -10.22 -17.13 17.67
N PRO A 270 -10.17 -15.87 18.15
CA PRO A 270 -11.28 -15.25 18.88
C PRO A 270 -12.57 -15.15 18.06
N GLU A 271 -12.47 -14.81 16.78
CA GLU A 271 -13.61 -14.73 15.87
C GLU A 271 -14.25 -16.10 15.64
N GLN A 272 -13.44 -17.18 15.48
CA GLN A 272 -13.92 -18.56 15.37
C GLN A 272 -14.66 -19.01 16.64
N ASN A 273 -14.12 -18.69 17.81
CA ASN A 273 -14.79 -19.00 19.09
C ASN A 273 -16.13 -18.29 19.22
N PHE A 274 -16.25 -17.08 18.71
CA PHE A 274 -17.54 -16.38 18.65
C PHE A 274 -18.47 -17.01 17.63
N ALA A 275 -17.95 -17.37 16.44
CA ALA A 275 -18.72 -17.95 15.34
C ALA A 275 -19.42 -19.26 15.74
N THR A 276 -18.83 -20.09 16.57
CA THR A 276 -19.46 -21.36 17.04
C THR A 276 -20.84 -21.15 17.65
N ARG A 277 -21.07 -20.01 18.28
CA ARG A 277 -22.35 -19.65 18.91
C ARG A 277 -23.22 -18.75 18.05
N PHE A 278 -22.60 -17.86 17.27
CA PHE A 278 -23.28 -16.82 16.52
C PHE A 278 -23.72 -17.27 15.11
N ALA A 279 -22.88 -18.03 14.41
CA ALA A 279 -23.16 -18.44 13.04
C ALA A 279 -24.48 -19.23 12.88
N PRO A 280 -24.85 -20.17 13.78
CA PRO A 280 -26.16 -20.84 13.71
C PRO A 280 -27.35 -19.87 13.83
N CYS A 281 -27.21 -18.79 14.62
CA CYS A 281 -28.26 -17.79 14.76
C CYS A 281 -28.52 -17.01 13.47
N LEU A 282 -27.48 -16.75 12.67
CA LEU A 282 -27.60 -16.07 11.37
C LEU A 282 -28.41 -16.90 10.36
N LEU A 283 -28.21 -18.21 10.29
CA LEU A 283 -29.00 -19.08 9.43
C LEU A 283 -30.48 -19.03 9.78
N TYR A 284 -30.81 -19.04 11.06
CA TYR A 284 -32.18 -19.00 11.52
C TYR A 284 -32.89 -17.70 11.13
N THR A 285 -32.18 -16.56 11.18
CA THR A 285 -32.77 -15.27 10.76
C THR A 285 -32.90 -15.10 9.26
N LEU A 286 -32.08 -15.77 8.46
CA LEU A 286 -32.16 -15.73 6.99
C LEU A 286 -33.20 -16.70 6.40
N THR A 287 -33.61 -17.71 7.17
CA THR A 287 -34.60 -18.74 6.74
C THR A 287 -35.99 -18.51 7.27
N LEU A 288 -36.24 -17.46 8.05
CA LEU A 288 -37.62 -17.10 8.45
C LEU A 288 -38.39 -16.66 7.21
N PRO A 289 -39.55 -17.32 6.92
CA PRO A 289 -40.43 -16.83 5.88
C PRO A 289 -40.96 -15.44 6.28
N THR A 290 -40.88 -14.50 5.35
CA THR A 290 -41.50 -13.17 5.44
C THR A 290 -42.99 -13.24 5.59
#